data_2f9371e9c4afdfaa82fff6dbe6ff2a72
#
_entry.id   2f9371e9c4afdfaa82fff6dbe6ff2a72
#
_cell.length_a   1.000
_cell.length_b   1.000
_cell.length_c   1.000
_cell.angle_alpha   90.00
_cell.angle_beta   90.00
_cell.angle_gamma   90.00
#
_symmetry.space_group_name_H-M   'P 1'
#
loop_
_entity.id
_entity.type
_entity.pdbx_description
1 polymer ?
#
loop_
_entity_poly.entity_id
_entity_poly.type
_entity_poly.pdbx_seq_one_letter_code
_entity_poly.pdbx_strand_id
1 'polypeptide(L)'
;GTTNDNSDGCFIGYTPNITAGVWVGGEDRQVHFNSLALGSGSNMSLPIWGIWMRKCLADPSIGWSMENDHFLAPSTGIPGLDCEKDGIFLGGYNHEDAVKGNEEKQEEDYYFN
;
A
#
# COMPACT_ATOMS: atom_id res chain seq x y z
N GLY A 1 4.94 5.47 -4.88
CA GLY A 1 6.38 5.70 -5.10
C GLY A 1 6.80 7.12 -4.83
N THR A 2 8.08 7.30 -4.53
CA THR A 2 8.70 8.60 -4.29
C THR A 2 10.02 8.61 -5.04
N THR A 3 10.29 9.66 -5.81
CA THR A 3 11.57 9.80 -6.49
C THR A 3 12.63 10.37 -5.55
N ASN A 4 13.91 10.32 -5.98
CA ASN A 4 15.00 10.94 -5.24
C ASN A 4 14.69 12.42 -5.03
N ASP A 5 15.14 12.96 -3.91
CA ASP A 5 14.96 14.35 -3.49
C ASP A 5 13.49 14.80 -3.37
N ASN A 6 12.54 13.85 -3.28
CA ASN A 6 11.12 14.14 -3.09
C ASN A 6 10.53 15.10 -4.16
N SER A 7 11.00 15.01 -5.40
CA SER A 7 10.49 15.83 -6.50
C SER A 7 9.17 15.33 -7.06
N ASP A 8 8.97 14.00 -7.03
CA ASP A 8 7.76 13.38 -7.53
C ASP A 8 7.23 12.33 -6.57
N GLY A 9 5.93 12.28 -6.42
CA GLY A 9 5.22 11.25 -5.70
C GLY A 9 4.15 10.59 -6.56
N CYS A 10 4.11 9.27 -6.56
CA CYS A 10 3.11 8.48 -7.27
C CYS A 10 2.38 7.57 -6.31
N PHE A 11 1.10 7.37 -6.58
CA PHE A 11 0.30 6.32 -5.96
C PHE A 11 -0.59 5.66 -7.01
N ILE A 12 -0.60 4.33 -7.01
CA ILE A 12 -1.50 3.54 -7.83
C ILE A 12 -2.31 2.65 -6.88
N GLY A 13 -3.62 2.74 -6.96
CA GLY A 13 -4.53 1.86 -6.23
C GLY A 13 -5.53 1.20 -7.18
N TYR A 14 -6.07 0.08 -6.76
CA TYR A 14 -7.01 -0.69 -7.57
C TYR A 14 -8.08 -1.35 -6.71
N THR A 15 -9.23 -1.57 -7.33
CA THR A 15 -10.34 -2.34 -6.81
C THR A 15 -10.71 -3.40 -7.86
N PRO A 16 -11.65 -4.30 -7.61
CA PRO A 16 -12.12 -5.23 -8.64
C PRO A 16 -12.59 -4.55 -9.92
N ASN A 17 -13.05 -3.30 -9.82
CA ASN A 17 -13.69 -2.57 -10.92
C ASN A 17 -12.79 -1.56 -11.62
N ILE A 18 -11.76 -1.05 -10.95
CA ILE A 18 -10.94 0.02 -11.51
C ILE A 18 -9.51 0.01 -10.96
N THR A 19 -8.60 0.46 -11.79
CA THR A 19 -7.24 0.84 -11.41
C THR A 19 -7.05 2.32 -11.72
N ALA A 20 -6.56 3.08 -10.75
CA ALA A 20 -6.29 4.50 -10.91
C ALA A 20 -4.95 4.90 -10.31
N GLY A 21 -4.26 5.82 -10.98
CA GLY A 21 -2.99 6.36 -10.53
C GLY A 21 -3.08 7.88 -10.32
N VAL A 22 -2.30 8.36 -9.36
CA VAL A 22 -2.08 9.79 -9.10
C VAL A 22 -0.59 10.05 -9.12
N TRP A 23 -0.21 11.08 -9.83
CA TRP A 23 1.14 11.64 -9.82
C TRP A 23 1.09 13.08 -9.34
N VAL A 24 2.01 13.45 -8.48
CA VAL A 24 2.24 14.80 -8.00
C VAL A 24 3.71 15.12 -8.17
N GLY A 25 4.00 16.18 -8.89
CA GLY A 25 5.38 16.59 -9.17
C GLY A 25 5.43 17.89 -9.96
N GLY A 26 6.63 18.37 -10.23
CA GLY A 26 6.89 19.53 -11.05
C GLY A 26 7.53 19.17 -12.40
N GLU A 27 7.53 20.11 -13.35
CA GLU A 27 8.20 19.93 -14.63
C GLU A 27 9.72 19.81 -14.48
N ASP A 28 10.28 20.47 -13.45
CA ASP A 28 11.71 20.46 -13.15
C ASP A 28 11.94 19.78 -11.78
N ARG A 29 12.88 18.85 -11.72
CA ARG A 29 13.29 18.17 -10.51
C ARG A 29 13.92 19.08 -9.44
N GLN A 30 14.31 20.27 -9.81
CA GLN A 30 14.75 21.29 -8.84
C GLN A 30 13.59 21.79 -7.98
N VAL A 31 12.34 21.60 -8.43
CA VAL A 31 11.14 21.84 -7.64
C VAL A 31 10.84 20.58 -6.83
N HIS A 32 11.22 20.59 -5.57
CA HIS A 32 11.07 19.43 -4.70
C HIS A 32 10.74 19.82 -3.26
N PHE A 33 10.22 18.88 -2.49
CA PHE A 33 10.03 19.07 -1.06
C PHE A 33 11.31 18.78 -0.28
N ASN A 34 11.59 19.58 0.74
CA ASN A 34 12.79 19.42 1.57
C ASN A 34 12.72 18.24 2.56
N SER A 35 11.59 17.54 2.62
CA SER A 35 11.45 16.41 3.53
C SER A 35 10.56 15.31 2.93
N LEU A 36 10.84 14.07 3.31
CA LEU A 36 10.02 12.91 2.96
C LEU A 36 8.61 13.02 3.55
N ALA A 37 8.47 13.68 4.71
CA ALA A 37 7.17 13.90 5.34
C ALA A 37 6.20 14.73 4.48
N LEU A 38 6.72 15.63 3.66
CA LEU A 38 5.91 16.42 2.73
C LEU A 38 5.89 15.82 1.32
N GLY A 39 7.01 15.26 0.86
CA GLY A 39 7.22 14.89 -0.53
C GLY A 39 7.11 13.40 -0.83
N SER A 40 6.63 12.57 0.10
CA SER A 40 6.41 11.16 -0.21
C SER A 40 5.11 10.93 -0.98
N GLY A 41 5.07 9.91 -1.83
CA GLY A 41 3.87 9.51 -2.54
C GLY A 41 2.70 9.18 -1.61
N SER A 42 2.99 8.69 -0.40
CA SER A 42 1.98 8.45 0.64
C SER A 42 1.36 9.72 1.21
N ASN A 43 2.11 10.82 1.23
CA ASN A 43 1.63 12.08 1.78
C ASN A 43 1.09 13.05 0.73
N MET A 44 1.51 12.91 -0.54
CA MET A 44 1.05 13.74 -1.65
C MET A 44 -0.04 13.05 -2.46
N SER A 45 0.27 11.91 -3.05
CA SER A 45 -0.57 11.27 -4.09
C SER A 45 -1.65 10.38 -3.50
N LEU A 46 -1.34 9.63 -2.43
CA LEU A 46 -2.31 8.75 -1.76
C LEU A 46 -3.55 9.49 -1.22
N PRO A 47 -3.44 10.66 -0.56
CA PRO A 47 -4.62 11.38 -0.09
C PRO A 47 -5.54 11.83 -1.23
N ILE A 48 -4.99 12.26 -2.36
CA ILE A 48 -5.75 12.65 -3.54
C ILE A 48 -6.52 11.44 -4.09
N TRP A 49 -5.82 10.32 -4.25
CA TRP A 49 -6.42 9.07 -4.69
C TRP A 49 -7.53 8.61 -3.72
N GLY A 50 -7.28 8.67 -2.41
CA GLY A 50 -8.24 8.27 -1.39
C GLY A 50 -9.52 9.13 -1.37
N ILE A 51 -9.37 10.45 -1.53
CA ILE A 51 -10.51 11.37 -1.63
C ILE A 51 -11.33 11.09 -2.88
N TRP A 52 -10.66 10.89 -4.02
CA TRP A 52 -11.30 10.55 -5.29
C TRP A 52 -12.04 9.21 -5.20
N MET A 53 -11.40 8.15 -4.72
CA MET A 53 -11.99 6.83 -4.59
C MET A 53 -13.20 6.84 -3.64
N ARG A 54 -13.10 7.56 -2.52
CA ARG A 54 -14.23 7.71 -1.60
C ARG A 54 -15.44 8.38 -2.26
N LYS A 55 -15.22 9.35 -3.15
CA LYS A 55 -16.30 9.97 -3.92
C LYS A 55 -16.91 8.99 -4.92
N CYS A 56 -16.10 8.19 -5.60
CA CYS A 56 -16.58 7.16 -6.52
C CYS A 56 -17.45 6.11 -5.80
N LEU A 57 -17.00 5.65 -4.62
CA LEU A 57 -17.76 4.68 -3.83
C LEU A 57 -19.04 5.26 -3.21
N ALA A 58 -19.09 6.58 -3.00
CA ALA A 58 -20.28 7.26 -2.49
C ALA A 58 -21.31 7.61 -3.58
N ASP A 59 -20.97 7.46 -4.86
CA ASP A 59 -21.84 7.79 -5.98
C ASP A 59 -22.65 6.55 -6.42
N PRO A 60 -23.98 6.53 -6.15
CA PRO A 60 -24.81 5.39 -6.52
C PRO A 60 -24.90 5.14 -8.03
N SER A 61 -24.62 6.15 -8.86
CA SER A 61 -24.69 6.02 -10.32
C SER A 61 -23.59 5.16 -10.89
N ILE A 62 -22.47 5.01 -10.16
CA ILE A 62 -21.37 4.15 -10.54
C ILE A 62 -21.65 2.68 -10.26
N GLY A 63 -22.46 2.39 -9.24
CA GLY A 63 -22.89 1.03 -8.89
C GLY A 63 -21.80 0.16 -8.24
N TRP A 64 -20.68 0.73 -7.77
CA TRP A 64 -19.65 -0.01 -7.06
C TRP A 64 -20.02 -0.23 -5.58
N SER A 65 -19.66 -1.39 -5.06
CA SER A 65 -19.92 -1.77 -3.67
C SER A 65 -18.71 -2.45 -3.06
N MET A 66 -18.26 -1.94 -1.92
CA MET A 66 -17.18 -2.59 -1.16
C MET A 66 -17.59 -3.95 -0.58
N GLU A 67 -18.90 -4.18 -0.41
CA GLU A 67 -19.43 -5.43 0.15
C GLU A 67 -19.63 -6.51 -0.91
N ASN A 68 -19.95 -6.12 -2.15
CA ASN A 68 -20.34 -7.05 -3.22
C ASN A 68 -19.23 -7.22 -4.27
N ASP A 69 -18.36 -6.24 -4.42
CA ASP A 69 -17.30 -6.28 -5.42
C ASP A 69 -16.06 -6.97 -4.83
N HIS A 70 -15.77 -8.16 -5.30
CA HIS A 70 -14.62 -8.96 -4.89
C HIS A 70 -13.75 -9.32 -6.08
N PHE A 71 -12.45 -9.47 -5.83
CA PHE A 71 -11.55 -10.06 -6.82
C PHE A 71 -11.95 -11.51 -7.05
N LEU A 72 -11.99 -11.91 -8.33
CA LEU A 72 -12.25 -13.29 -8.69
C LEU A 72 -11.10 -14.16 -8.19
N ALA A 73 -11.41 -15.10 -7.32
CA ALA A 73 -10.45 -16.12 -6.96
C ALA A 73 -10.22 -17.06 -8.16
N PRO A 74 -8.99 -17.52 -8.40
CA PRO A 74 -8.73 -18.51 -9.43
C PRO A 74 -9.51 -19.79 -9.13
N SER A 75 -10.11 -20.41 -10.17
CA SER A 75 -10.89 -21.64 -10.05
C SER A 75 -10.06 -22.85 -9.61
N THR A 76 -8.76 -22.79 -9.85
CA THR A 76 -7.77 -23.77 -9.38
C THR A 76 -6.76 -23.04 -8.51
N GLY A 77 -6.37 -23.66 -7.40
CA GLY A 77 -5.32 -23.09 -6.54
C GLY A 77 -4.05 -22.77 -7.37
N ILE A 78 -3.42 -21.65 -7.08
CA ILE A 78 -2.15 -21.29 -7.71
C ILE A 78 -1.05 -21.98 -6.92
N PRO A 79 -0.29 -22.92 -7.54
CA PRO A 79 0.83 -23.58 -6.86
C PRO A 79 1.80 -22.54 -6.28
N GLY A 80 2.21 -22.72 -5.03
CA GLY A 80 3.13 -21.83 -4.35
C GLY A 80 2.52 -20.58 -3.69
N LEU A 81 1.19 -20.37 -3.79
CA LEU A 81 0.51 -19.30 -3.06
C LEU A 81 -0.08 -19.73 -1.71
N ASP A 82 -0.31 -21.01 -1.54
CA ASP A 82 -0.78 -21.58 -0.27
C ASP A 82 0.41 -22.17 0.49
N CYS A 83 1.06 -21.35 1.31
CA CYS A 83 2.26 -21.75 2.05
C CYS A 83 2.04 -22.94 2.98
N GLU A 84 0.83 -23.16 3.47
CA GLU A 84 0.51 -24.30 4.33
C GLU A 84 0.38 -25.60 3.53
N LYS A 85 -0.24 -25.54 2.34
CA LYS A 85 -0.49 -26.73 1.51
C LYS A 85 0.68 -27.10 0.63
N ASP A 86 1.37 -26.08 0.09
CA ASP A 86 2.45 -26.31 -0.87
C ASP A 86 3.80 -26.57 -0.23
N GLY A 87 3.89 -26.52 1.12
CA GLY A 87 5.12 -26.79 1.86
C GLY A 87 6.28 -25.86 1.52
N ILE A 88 6.00 -24.74 0.84
CA ILE A 88 7.00 -23.73 0.54
C ILE A 88 7.24 -22.91 1.80
N PHE A 89 7.97 -23.51 2.72
CA PHE A 89 8.56 -22.80 3.84
C PHE A 89 9.70 -21.95 3.28
N LEU A 90 9.46 -20.68 3.03
CA LEU A 90 10.54 -19.70 2.85
C LEU A 90 11.27 -19.58 4.20
N GLY A 91 12.23 -20.49 4.39
CA GLY A 91 13.24 -20.51 5.44
C GLY A 91 12.83 -19.87 6.78
N GLY A 92 12.27 -20.65 7.69
CA GLY A 92 12.40 -20.40 9.13
C GLY A 92 11.72 -19.18 9.75
N TYR A 93 10.81 -18.51 9.06
CA TYR A 93 10.00 -17.44 9.67
C TYR A 93 8.73 -18.06 10.27
N ASN A 94 8.80 -18.45 11.53
CA ASN A 94 7.60 -18.72 12.31
C ASN A 94 6.90 -17.39 12.61
N HIS A 95 5.60 -17.33 12.42
CA HIS A 95 4.77 -16.17 12.77
C HIS A 95 4.94 -15.78 14.26
N GLU A 96 5.20 -16.76 15.13
CA GLU A 96 5.48 -16.55 16.55
C GLU A 96 6.81 -15.83 16.79
N ASP A 97 7.84 -16.07 15.98
CA ASP A 97 9.13 -15.40 16.09
C ASP A 97 9.07 -13.95 15.57
N ALA A 98 8.21 -13.67 14.59
CA ALA A 98 7.96 -12.32 14.10
C ALA A 98 7.21 -11.45 15.12
N VAL A 99 6.31 -12.03 15.89
CA VAL A 99 5.59 -11.32 16.96
C VAL A 99 6.53 -11.00 18.12
N LYS A 100 7.34 -11.95 18.56
CA LYS A 100 8.33 -11.75 19.62
C LYS A 100 9.40 -10.72 19.25
N GLY A 101 9.92 -10.76 18.04
CA GLY A 101 10.91 -9.79 17.57
C GLY A 101 10.39 -8.34 17.47
N ASN A 102 9.08 -8.16 17.34
CA ASN A 102 8.45 -6.84 17.38
C ASN A 102 8.19 -6.36 18.82
N GLU A 103 7.94 -7.27 19.74
CA GLU A 103 7.77 -6.93 21.17
C GLU A 103 9.12 -6.52 21.79
N GLU A 104 10.19 -7.24 21.49
CA GLU A 104 11.55 -6.89 21.97
C GLU A 104 12.03 -5.53 21.42
N LYS A 105 11.73 -5.20 20.14
CA LYS A 105 12.06 -3.89 19.58
C LYS A 105 11.27 -2.74 20.19
N GLN A 106 10.02 -2.96 20.59
CA GLN A 106 9.23 -1.92 21.26
C GLN A 106 9.72 -1.66 22.69
N GLU A 107 10.26 -2.66 23.37
CA GLU A 107 10.86 -2.44 24.71
C GLU A 107 12.21 -1.72 24.63
N GLU A 108 13.06 -2.00 23.66
CA GLU A 108 14.34 -1.28 23.47
C GLU A 108 14.15 0.20 23.14
N ASP A 109 13.17 0.54 22.29
CA ASP A 109 12.87 1.94 21.93
C ASP A 109 12.28 2.75 23.10
N TYR A 110 11.75 2.10 24.13
CA TYR A 110 11.17 2.77 25.31
C TYR A 110 12.24 3.16 26.35
N TYR A 111 13.42 2.55 26.33
CA TYR A 111 14.50 2.81 27.29
C TYR A 111 15.59 3.78 26.80
N PHE A 112 15.53 4.23 25.55
CA PHE A 112 16.54 5.11 24.94
C PHE A 112 16.06 6.50 24.51
N ASN A 113 14.90 6.97 24.99
CA ASN A 113 14.42 8.36 24.80
C ASN A 113 14.25 9.07 26.14
#